data_21f8db5383cd0a21955b194c94d98927
#
_entry.id   21f8db5383cd0a21955b194c94d98927
#
_cell.length_a   1.000
_cell.length_b   1.000
_cell.length_c   1.000
_cell.angle_alpha   90.00
_cell.angle_beta   90.00
_cell.angle_gamma   90.00
#
_symmetry.space_group_name_H-M   'P 1'
#
loop_
_entity.id
_entity.type
_entity.pdbx_description
1 polymer ?
#
loop_
_entity_poly.entity_id
_entity_poly.type
_entity_poly.pdbx_seq_one_letter_code
_entity_poly.pdbx_strand_id
1 'polypeptide(L)'
;MTDFNLITHPWIPVRWLDGHHSLVGLDELFRGAAEIADLDAVPHERISLMRLLVCITQAALGAPADYAGWDEFGGDLEVTVPAYLGRAEIHAHFNLFGNGPRFLQCKATLGDKSYPACQVSFTMAAGNSPTVFDHFGESSRVMDSAFLVRLLLCYQNFFVGGSMASKVKGNGPSLKMLHTFLIGKNLKRTLLANCMDAELAPNFGKPYWELGEPDQIKGDAAKLATESYLGRLVPLSCRLDVTGNPHEGYAIHIDQGLEYSAYPAALEPSATVIPWKEEFRLLRADTSRGIWRDLHCLTVLRRSESQAQAAPKILQSHIIEHEDGDVDLWVGELIKAKDAKILDGIEDRFTVPHRLFGEVGRMIYSHGVEHADTQSTGIYSAVKAYAESMMNGSAPVEVAQRHFWNSLDHQRQLLLDLVKDDAPIRGKNFGESDDPWSLAVRRAAHAAYDHACPRSTPRQIEAYALGLRRLRPKTNKPKTPKTTPATP
;
A
#
# COMPACT_ATOMS: atom_id res chain seq x y z
N MET A 1 -31.09 0.96 20.48
CA MET A 1 -29.82 1.14 19.75
C MET A 1 -29.80 2.58 19.27
N THR A 2 -28.76 3.33 19.59
CA THR A 2 -28.59 4.69 19.08
C THR A 2 -28.46 4.63 17.56
N ASP A 3 -29.21 5.49 16.89
CA ASP A 3 -29.12 5.69 15.44
C ASP A 3 -27.69 6.18 15.10
N PHE A 4 -26.98 5.48 14.22
CA PHE A 4 -25.63 5.85 13.79
C PHE A 4 -25.56 5.67 12.26
N ASN A 5 -25.76 6.77 11.55
CA ASN A 5 -25.67 6.81 10.10
C ASN A 5 -24.30 7.42 9.69
N LEU A 6 -23.56 6.74 8.84
CA LEU A 6 -22.20 7.09 8.43
C LEU A 6 -22.11 8.38 7.60
N ILE A 7 -23.24 8.81 7.03
CA ILE A 7 -23.30 10.04 6.24
C ILE A 7 -23.24 11.24 7.17
N THR A 8 -23.93 11.19 8.30
CA THR A 8 -24.13 12.31 9.21
C THR A 8 -23.29 12.24 10.50
N HIS A 9 -22.99 11.03 10.99
CA HIS A 9 -22.22 10.88 12.22
C HIS A 9 -20.71 10.88 11.94
N PRO A 10 -19.89 11.48 12.83
CA PRO A 10 -18.45 11.55 12.65
C PRO A 10 -17.78 10.19 12.92
N TRP A 11 -16.98 9.72 11.96
CA TRP A 11 -16.25 8.45 12.08
C TRP A 11 -14.94 8.36 11.25
N ILE A 12 -14.76 9.26 10.25
CA ILE A 12 -13.58 9.29 9.40
C ILE A 12 -12.57 10.27 9.98
N PRO A 13 -11.37 9.83 10.39
CA PRO A 13 -10.36 10.73 10.91
C PRO A 13 -9.72 11.52 9.76
N VAL A 14 -9.71 12.83 9.90
CA VAL A 14 -9.14 13.77 8.94
C VAL A 14 -8.24 14.80 9.60
N ARG A 15 -7.26 15.30 8.83
CA ARG A 15 -6.47 16.47 9.13
C ARG A 15 -6.84 17.58 8.16
N TRP A 16 -7.19 18.74 8.68
CA TRP A 16 -7.57 19.91 7.91
C TRP A 16 -6.33 20.70 7.43
N LEU A 17 -6.52 21.60 6.47
CA LEU A 17 -5.42 22.45 5.97
C LEU A 17 -4.86 23.41 7.01
N ASP A 18 -5.64 23.80 8.01
CA ASP A 18 -5.20 24.61 9.16
C ASP A 18 -4.44 23.79 10.24
N GLY A 19 -4.35 22.47 10.04
CA GLY A 19 -3.60 21.55 10.89
C GLY A 19 -4.41 20.91 12.02
N HIS A 20 -5.68 21.27 12.24
CA HIS A 20 -6.50 20.58 13.26
C HIS A 20 -6.93 19.18 12.80
N HIS A 21 -7.22 18.31 13.75
CA HIS A 21 -7.66 16.94 13.53
C HIS A 21 -9.07 16.76 14.07
N SER A 22 -9.93 16.07 13.31
CA SER A 22 -11.29 15.74 13.75
C SER A 22 -11.78 14.44 13.14
N LEU A 23 -12.90 13.93 13.66
CA LEU A 23 -13.70 12.94 12.96
C LEU A 23 -14.80 13.67 12.20
N VAL A 24 -15.10 13.24 10.98
CA VAL A 24 -16.18 13.77 10.14
C VAL A 24 -17.07 12.65 9.61
N GLY A 25 -18.33 12.96 9.31
CA GLY A 25 -19.22 12.09 8.53
C GLY A 25 -18.94 12.20 7.03
N LEU A 26 -19.56 11.33 6.22
CA LEU A 26 -19.35 11.37 4.76
C LEU A 26 -19.86 12.68 4.13
N ASP A 27 -21.01 13.23 4.57
CA ASP A 27 -21.54 14.49 4.04
C ASP A 27 -20.58 15.65 4.31
N GLU A 28 -20.10 15.78 5.55
CA GLU A 28 -19.15 16.80 5.95
C GLU A 28 -17.81 16.65 5.21
N LEU A 29 -17.31 15.40 5.08
CA LEU A 29 -16.08 15.13 4.37
C LEU A 29 -16.13 15.60 2.92
N PHE A 30 -17.20 15.24 2.18
CA PHE A 30 -17.29 15.60 0.77
C PHE A 30 -17.56 17.10 0.57
N ARG A 31 -18.37 17.74 1.42
CA ARG A 31 -18.57 19.21 1.37
C ARG A 31 -17.30 19.98 1.69
N GLY A 32 -16.50 19.50 2.64
CA GLY A 32 -15.25 20.12 3.06
C GLY A 32 -14.01 19.56 2.38
N ALA A 33 -14.14 18.74 1.33
CA ALA A 33 -13.00 18.04 0.73
C ALA A 33 -11.88 18.95 0.22
N ALA A 34 -12.18 20.18 -0.16
CA ALA A 34 -11.22 21.19 -0.57
C ALA A 34 -10.42 21.79 0.61
N GLU A 35 -10.94 21.70 1.84
CA GLU A 35 -10.36 22.24 3.06
C GLU A 35 -9.68 21.15 3.91
N ILE A 36 -9.93 19.89 3.64
CA ILE A 36 -9.28 18.75 4.27
C ILE A 36 -7.93 18.52 3.59
N ALA A 37 -6.84 18.50 4.38
CA ALA A 37 -5.51 18.23 3.88
C ALA A 37 -5.32 16.75 3.53
N ASP A 38 -5.75 15.83 4.43
CA ASP A 38 -5.52 14.39 4.26
C ASP A 38 -6.35 13.56 5.26
N LEU A 39 -6.42 12.25 5.03
CA LEU A 39 -6.91 11.28 6.01
C LEU A 39 -5.86 11.11 7.13
N ASP A 40 -6.32 11.06 8.38
CA ASP A 40 -5.47 10.82 9.56
C ASP A 40 -5.65 9.37 10.04
N ALA A 41 -5.19 8.43 9.25
CA ALA A 41 -5.48 7.02 9.42
C ALA A 41 -4.22 6.15 9.26
N VAL A 42 -4.15 5.07 10.03
CA VAL A 42 -3.10 4.05 9.89
C VAL A 42 -3.19 3.33 8.53
N PRO A 43 -2.13 2.68 8.03
CA PRO A 43 -2.05 2.19 6.66
C PRO A 43 -3.25 1.39 6.16
N HIS A 44 -3.72 0.40 6.91
CA HIS A 44 -4.85 -0.44 6.51
C HIS A 44 -6.20 0.30 6.56
N GLU A 45 -6.39 1.23 7.49
CA GLU A 45 -7.55 2.11 7.52
C GLU A 45 -7.51 3.07 6.33
N ARG A 46 -6.36 3.69 6.04
CA ARG A 46 -6.18 4.58 4.89
C ARG A 46 -6.51 3.88 3.57
N ILE A 47 -5.98 2.69 3.34
CA ILE A 47 -6.28 1.91 2.11
C ILE A 47 -7.78 1.66 2.01
N SER A 48 -8.41 1.22 3.08
CA SER A 48 -9.83 0.89 3.10
C SER A 48 -10.71 2.13 2.90
N LEU A 49 -10.36 3.24 3.55
CA LEU A 49 -11.06 4.53 3.41
C LEU A 49 -10.89 5.10 1.99
N MET A 50 -9.67 5.12 1.44
CA MET A 50 -9.43 5.58 0.07
C MET A 50 -10.27 4.79 -0.94
N ARG A 51 -10.32 3.47 -0.82
CA ARG A 51 -11.15 2.60 -1.68
C ARG A 51 -12.63 2.95 -1.57
N LEU A 52 -13.14 3.14 -0.35
CA LEU A 52 -14.54 3.54 -0.12
C LEU A 52 -14.83 4.93 -0.70
N LEU A 53 -14.00 5.91 -0.40
CA LEU A 53 -14.22 7.31 -0.83
C LEU A 53 -14.11 7.45 -2.35
N VAL A 54 -13.16 6.79 -3.00
CA VAL A 54 -13.07 6.74 -4.47
C VAL A 54 -14.28 6.03 -5.07
N CYS A 55 -14.74 4.93 -4.46
CA CYS A 55 -15.95 4.23 -4.89
C CYS A 55 -17.19 5.14 -4.84
N ILE A 56 -17.40 5.87 -3.74
CA ILE A 56 -18.51 6.82 -3.60
C ILE A 56 -18.38 7.97 -4.61
N THR A 57 -17.17 8.51 -4.77
CA THR A 57 -16.90 9.59 -5.73
C THR A 57 -17.30 9.17 -7.14
N GLN A 58 -16.84 8.01 -7.59
CA GLN A 58 -17.13 7.55 -8.94
C GLN A 58 -18.53 6.94 -9.13
N ALA A 59 -19.16 6.43 -8.07
CA ALA A 59 -20.56 6.06 -8.13
C ALA A 59 -21.48 7.30 -8.35
N ALA A 60 -21.09 8.44 -7.78
CA ALA A 60 -21.83 9.69 -7.91
C ALA A 60 -21.53 10.43 -9.24
N LEU A 61 -20.26 10.52 -9.63
CA LEU A 61 -19.79 11.33 -10.77
C LEU A 61 -19.64 10.53 -12.07
N GLY A 62 -19.57 9.18 -11.98
CA GLY A 62 -19.20 8.32 -13.12
C GLY A 62 -17.70 8.30 -13.38
N ALA A 63 -17.33 8.03 -14.62
CA ALA A 63 -15.96 8.05 -15.12
C ALA A 63 -15.85 9.07 -16.26
N PRO A 64 -14.75 9.86 -16.34
CA PRO A 64 -14.50 10.67 -17.53
C PRO A 64 -14.34 9.74 -18.74
N ALA A 65 -14.91 10.15 -19.88
CA ALA A 65 -14.90 9.34 -21.11
C ALA A 65 -13.52 9.33 -21.76
N ASP A 66 -12.86 10.47 -21.71
CA ASP A 66 -11.56 10.74 -22.36
C ASP A 66 -10.81 11.83 -21.59
N TYR A 67 -9.69 12.25 -22.15
CA TYR A 67 -8.83 13.29 -21.58
C TYR A 67 -9.55 14.64 -21.38
N ALA A 68 -10.35 15.10 -22.35
CA ALA A 68 -11.07 16.38 -22.23
C ALA A 68 -12.09 16.35 -21.08
N GLY A 69 -12.67 15.18 -20.82
CA GLY A 69 -13.58 14.97 -19.69
C GLY A 69 -12.95 15.17 -18.31
N TRP A 70 -11.62 15.05 -18.19
CA TRP A 70 -10.93 15.26 -16.89
C TRP A 70 -10.92 16.72 -16.44
N ASP A 71 -10.91 17.69 -17.37
CA ASP A 71 -10.91 19.12 -17.04
C ASP A 71 -12.17 19.53 -16.28
N GLU A 72 -13.31 18.92 -16.62
CA GLU A 72 -14.60 19.18 -15.99
C GLU A 72 -14.91 18.22 -14.83
N PHE A 73 -14.21 17.06 -14.78
CA PHE A 73 -14.50 16.00 -13.82
C PHE A 73 -14.26 16.43 -12.37
N GLY A 74 -15.31 16.30 -11.58
CA GLY A 74 -15.28 16.61 -10.14
C GLY A 74 -15.30 18.09 -9.79
N GLY A 75 -15.59 19.00 -10.76
CA GLY A 75 -15.76 20.42 -10.48
C GLY A 75 -16.80 20.71 -9.40
N ASP A 76 -17.86 19.92 -9.36
CA ASP A 76 -19.00 20.00 -8.45
C ASP A 76 -19.05 18.86 -7.41
N LEU A 77 -17.92 18.21 -7.11
CA LEU A 77 -17.83 17.09 -6.18
C LEU A 77 -18.53 17.38 -4.84
N GLU A 78 -18.34 18.60 -4.29
CA GLU A 78 -18.89 19.03 -3.00
C GLU A 78 -20.42 19.14 -2.98
N VAL A 79 -21.05 19.11 -4.14
CA VAL A 79 -22.50 19.17 -4.29
C VAL A 79 -23.06 17.82 -4.76
N THR A 80 -22.46 17.25 -5.80
CA THR A 80 -22.97 16.04 -6.46
C THR A 80 -22.86 14.80 -5.59
N VAL A 81 -21.74 14.63 -4.87
CA VAL A 81 -21.56 13.45 -4.01
C VAL A 81 -22.48 13.49 -2.78
N PRO A 82 -22.62 14.59 -2.04
CA PRO A 82 -23.63 14.69 -0.99
C PRO A 82 -25.08 14.47 -1.50
N ALA A 83 -25.42 14.98 -2.67
CA ALA A 83 -26.73 14.75 -3.28
C ALA A 83 -26.97 13.26 -3.62
N TYR A 84 -25.95 12.56 -4.12
CA TYR A 84 -25.99 11.11 -4.33
C TYR A 84 -26.20 10.34 -3.03
N LEU A 85 -25.42 10.64 -1.98
CA LEU A 85 -25.54 10.01 -0.66
C LEU A 85 -26.89 10.31 0.02
N GLY A 86 -27.51 11.46 -0.29
CA GLY A 86 -28.84 11.86 0.22
C GLY A 86 -30.01 11.15 -0.41
N ARG A 87 -29.83 10.37 -1.50
CA ARG A 87 -30.90 9.56 -2.08
C ARG A 87 -31.35 8.50 -1.07
N ALA A 88 -32.65 8.36 -0.86
CA ALA A 88 -33.21 7.52 0.21
C ALA A 88 -32.72 6.06 0.13
N GLU A 89 -32.66 5.52 -1.08
CA GLU A 89 -32.20 4.16 -1.36
C GLU A 89 -30.70 3.97 -1.07
N ILE A 90 -29.88 5.00 -1.27
CA ILE A 90 -28.44 4.97 -0.98
C ILE A 90 -28.23 5.22 0.53
N HIS A 91 -28.85 6.26 1.07
CA HIS A 91 -28.72 6.67 2.47
C HIS A 91 -29.00 5.52 3.45
N ALA A 92 -30.00 4.69 3.15
CA ALA A 92 -30.38 3.56 3.98
C ALA A 92 -29.25 2.55 4.19
N HIS A 93 -28.36 2.32 3.21
CA HIS A 93 -27.23 1.39 3.30
C HIS A 93 -26.08 1.87 4.18
N PHE A 94 -26.08 3.13 4.59
CA PHE A 94 -25.02 3.72 5.44
C PHE A 94 -25.42 3.77 6.93
N ASN A 95 -26.45 3.07 7.35
CA ASN A 95 -26.76 2.87 8.77
C ASN A 95 -25.89 1.79 9.37
N LEU A 96 -25.30 2.03 10.54
CA LEU A 96 -24.53 1.01 11.27
C LEU A 96 -25.47 0.04 11.99
N PHE A 97 -26.59 0.54 12.51
CA PHE A 97 -27.59 -0.22 13.26
C PHE A 97 -28.99 -0.04 12.65
N GLY A 98 -29.95 -0.84 13.10
CA GLY A 98 -31.35 -0.72 12.70
C GLY A 98 -31.90 -1.96 12.02
N ASN A 99 -33.19 -1.88 11.63
CA ASN A 99 -33.91 -2.99 10.99
C ASN A 99 -33.84 -2.94 9.46
N GLY A 100 -33.39 -1.82 8.88
CA GLY A 100 -33.16 -1.63 7.46
C GLY A 100 -31.83 -2.22 6.98
N PRO A 101 -31.39 -1.89 5.75
CA PRO A 101 -30.03 -2.15 5.30
C PRO A 101 -29.01 -1.59 6.30
N ARG A 102 -27.88 -2.30 6.48
CA ARG A 102 -26.81 -1.88 7.38
C ARG A 102 -25.47 -1.95 6.64
N PHE A 103 -24.63 -0.97 6.91
CA PHE A 103 -23.33 -0.83 6.23
C PHE A 103 -22.47 -2.09 6.38
N LEU A 104 -22.17 -2.75 5.27
CA LEU A 104 -21.36 -3.99 5.17
C LEU A 104 -21.89 -5.18 5.98
N GLN A 105 -23.14 -5.16 6.41
CA GLN A 105 -23.72 -6.19 7.29
C GLN A 105 -24.90 -6.90 6.63
N CYS A 106 -25.10 -8.15 7.06
CA CYS A 106 -26.19 -9.01 6.64
C CYS A 106 -27.27 -9.09 7.73
N LYS A 107 -28.54 -9.29 7.33
CA LYS A 107 -29.62 -9.61 8.25
C LYS A 107 -29.87 -11.10 8.44
N ALA A 108 -29.32 -11.94 7.55
CA ALA A 108 -29.53 -13.37 7.61
C ALA A 108 -28.97 -13.97 8.91
N THR A 109 -29.63 -15.00 9.40
CA THR A 109 -29.15 -15.79 10.55
C THR A 109 -27.78 -16.35 10.20
N LEU A 110 -26.76 -15.78 10.79
CA LEU A 110 -25.40 -16.26 10.77
C LEU A 110 -25.29 -17.26 11.92
N GLY A 111 -24.52 -18.34 11.78
CA GLY A 111 -24.44 -19.44 12.73
C GLY A 111 -24.31 -19.01 14.20
N ASP A 112 -24.45 -19.94 15.13
CA ASP A 112 -24.62 -19.71 16.59
C ASP A 112 -23.42 -19.05 17.27
N LYS A 113 -22.26 -18.93 16.59
CA LYS A 113 -21.01 -18.42 17.17
C LYS A 113 -20.82 -16.95 16.88
N SER A 114 -20.76 -16.14 17.93
CA SER A 114 -20.33 -14.74 17.89
C SER A 114 -18.93 -14.56 18.47
N TYR A 115 -18.27 -13.49 18.07
CA TYR A 115 -16.94 -13.11 18.53
C TYR A 115 -16.97 -11.67 19.07
N PRO A 116 -16.25 -11.34 20.17
CA PRO A 116 -16.06 -9.94 20.54
C PRO A 116 -15.49 -9.15 19.36
N ALA A 117 -16.01 -7.95 19.11
CA ALA A 117 -15.63 -7.14 17.94
C ALA A 117 -14.11 -6.84 17.90
N CYS A 118 -13.44 -6.72 19.05
CA CYS A 118 -11.99 -6.53 19.11
C CYS A 118 -11.20 -7.67 18.44
N GLN A 119 -11.77 -8.88 18.34
CA GLN A 119 -11.08 -10.01 17.70
C GLN A 119 -10.94 -9.88 16.18
N VAL A 120 -11.75 -9.06 15.53
CA VAL A 120 -11.59 -8.78 14.08
C VAL A 120 -10.69 -7.57 13.80
N SER A 121 -10.19 -6.92 14.85
CA SER A 121 -9.21 -5.84 14.73
C SER A 121 -7.82 -6.38 14.39
N PHE A 122 -7.11 -5.67 13.53
CA PHE A 122 -5.70 -5.97 13.22
C PHE A 122 -4.73 -5.33 14.22
N THR A 123 -5.19 -4.42 15.06
CA THR A 123 -4.38 -3.65 16.00
C THR A 123 -4.65 -3.97 17.47
N MET A 124 -5.81 -4.54 17.79
CA MET A 124 -6.19 -4.88 19.16
C MET A 124 -5.91 -6.35 19.48
N ALA A 125 -5.36 -6.63 20.66
CA ALA A 125 -5.25 -7.98 21.16
C ALA A 125 -6.61 -8.49 21.65
N ALA A 126 -6.87 -9.79 21.49
CA ALA A 126 -8.08 -10.42 21.97
C ALA A 126 -7.80 -11.86 22.43
N GLY A 127 -8.25 -12.20 23.63
CA GLY A 127 -8.04 -13.52 24.21
C GLY A 127 -6.56 -13.90 24.26
N ASN A 128 -6.20 -15.06 23.71
CA ASN A 128 -4.82 -15.56 23.66
C ASN A 128 -4.02 -15.09 22.44
N SER A 129 -4.52 -14.12 21.69
CA SER A 129 -3.87 -13.66 20.46
C SER A 129 -3.39 -12.21 20.61
N PRO A 130 -2.18 -11.99 21.20
CA PRO A 130 -1.59 -10.66 21.22
C PRO A 130 -1.25 -10.22 19.79
N THR A 131 -1.45 -8.94 19.47
CA THR A 131 -0.95 -8.35 18.22
C THR A 131 0.42 -7.68 18.47
N VAL A 132 1.09 -7.26 17.41
CA VAL A 132 2.34 -6.49 17.52
C VAL A 132 2.12 -5.15 18.24
N PHE A 133 0.91 -4.59 18.12
CA PHE A 133 0.56 -3.28 18.65
C PHE A 133 -0.07 -3.32 20.05
N ASP A 134 -0.59 -4.47 20.45
CA ASP A 134 -1.35 -4.59 21.69
C ASP A 134 -1.18 -5.97 22.31
N HIS A 135 -0.73 -5.99 23.56
CA HIS A 135 -0.51 -7.21 24.35
C HIS A 135 -1.57 -7.42 25.44
N PHE A 136 -2.57 -6.54 25.52
CA PHE A 136 -3.58 -6.56 26.56
C PHE A 136 -4.76 -7.45 26.15
N GLY A 137 -4.76 -8.70 26.62
CA GLY A 137 -5.69 -9.76 26.18
C GLY A 137 -7.06 -9.79 26.87
N GLU A 138 -7.70 -8.67 27.17
CA GLU A 138 -9.08 -8.68 27.68
C GLU A 138 -10.07 -9.18 26.62
N SER A 139 -11.00 -10.03 27.03
CA SER A 139 -11.93 -10.73 26.12
C SER A 139 -13.04 -9.83 25.55
N SER A 140 -13.30 -8.68 26.19
CA SER A 140 -14.21 -7.68 25.66
C SER A 140 -13.68 -6.28 25.93
N ARG A 141 -13.53 -5.47 24.88
CA ARG A 141 -13.16 -4.07 24.99
C ARG A 141 -14.32 -3.20 24.54
N VAL A 142 -14.58 -2.19 25.33
CA VAL A 142 -15.49 -1.13 24.93
C VAL A 142 -14.84 -0.36 23.77
N MET A 143 -15.58 -0.20 22.69
CA MET A 143 -15.17 0.61 21.55
C MET A 143 -16.34 1.48 21.12
N ASP A 144 -16.04 2.64 20.57
CA ASP A 144 -17.06 3.51 20.02
C ASP A 144 -17.55 3.03 18.64
N SER A 145 -18.66 3.56 18.19
CA SER A 145 -19.26 3.21 16.91
C SER A 145 -18.39 3.65 15.72
N ALA A 146 -17.66 4.74 15.84
CA ALA A 146 -16.77 5.24 14.79
C ALA A 146 -15.60 4.27 14.55
N PHE A 147 -15.00 3.75 15.62
CA PHE A 147 -13.96 2.72 15.48
C PHE A 147 -14.52 1.42 14.92
N LEU A 148 -15.72 0.99 15.37
CA LEU A 148 -16.37 -0.20 14.85
C LEU A 148 -16.60 -0.13 13.34
N VAL A 149 -17.03 1.00 12.80
CA VAL A 149 -17.21 1.19 11.34
C VAL A 149 -15.90 0.99 10.59
N ARG A 150 -14.81 1.63 11.04
CA ARG A 150 -13.48 1.47 10.42
C ARG A 150 -13.00 0.02 10.48
N LEU A 151 -13.25 -0.64 11.61
CA LEU A 151 -12.91 -2.04 11.80
C LEU A 151 -13.65 -2.96 10.82
N LEU A 152 -14.98 -2.78 10.63
CA LEU A 152 -15.76 -3.55 9.65
C LEU A 152 -15.25 -3.33 8.23
N LEU A 153 -14.98 -2.08 7.85
CA LEU A 153 -14.45 -1.73 6.54
C LEU A 153 -13.07 -2.35 6.29
N CYS A 154 -12.17 -2.27 7.27
CA CYS A 154 -10.85 -2.90 7.20
C CYS A 154 -10.94 -4.42 7.13
N TYR A 155 -11.81 -5.03 7.93
CA TYR A 155 -11.96 -6.47 7.93
C TYR A 155 -12.44 -7.02 6.58
N GLN A 156 -13.38 -6.35 5.91
CA GLN A 156 -13.80 -6.72 4.56
C GLN A 156 -12.66 -6.65 3.55
N ASN A 157 -11.81 -5.64 3.63
CA ASN A 157 -10.68 -5.46 2.73
C ASN A 157 -9.53 -6.44 2.98
N PHE A 158 -9.24 -6.75 4.25
CA PHE A 158 -8.04 -7.47 4.68
C PHE A 158 -8.33 -8.80 5.38
N PHE A 159 -9.55 -9.30 5.29
CA PHE A 159 -9.92 -10.58 5.89
C PHE A 159 -8.93 -11.69 5.53
N VAL A 160 -8.63 -12.54 6.52
CA VAL A 160 -7.74 -13.70 6.36
C VAL A 160 -8.54 -14.97 6.63
N GLY A 161 -8.76 -15.77 5.61
CA GLY A 161 -9.48 -17.03 5.71
C GLY A 161 -8.83 -18.00 6.70
N GLY A 162 -9.67 -18.70 7.46
CA GLY A 162 -9.24 -19.67 8.46
C GLY A 162 -8.76 -19.07 9.79
N SER A 163 -8.73 -17.72 9.93
CA SER A 163 -8.21 -17.07 11.15
C SER A 163 -9.19 -17.14 12.33
N MET A 164 -10.48 -16.94 12.12
CA MET A 164 -11.49 -16.87 13.18
C MET A 164 -12.66 -17.80 12.99
N ALA A 165 -13.22 -17.85 11.80
CA ALA A 165 -14.24 -18.81 11.45
C ALA A 165 -13.62 -19.87 10.54
N SER A 166 -13.41 -21.09 11.02
CA SER A 166 -12.78 -22.18 10.28
C SER A 166 -13.51 -22.54 8.98
N LYS A 167 -14.75 -22.08 8.82
CA LYS A 167 -15.59 -22.29 7.63
C LYS A 167 -15.41 -21.22 6.56
N VAL A 168 -14.87 -20.02 6.91
CA VAL A 168 -14.72 -18.93 5.95
C VAL A 168 -13.40 -19.08 5.19
N LYS A 169 -13.52 -19.21 3.89
CA LYS A 169 -12.40 -19.44 2.95
C LYS A 169 -12.05 -18.13 2.22
N GLY A 170 -10.86 -18.11 1.64
CA GLY A 170 -10.40 -16.95 0.86
C GLY A 170 -9.70 -15.91 1.70
N ASN A 171 -9.45 -14.75 1.10
CA ASN A 171 -8.88 -13.56 1.76
C ASN A 171 -9.56 -12.33 1.21
N GLY A 172 -9.55 -11.25 1.98
CA GLY A 172 -9.92 -9.94 1.48
C GLY A 172 -9.04 -9.53 0.29
N PRO A 173 -9.59 -8.84 -0.71
CA PRO A 173 -8.89 -8.55 -1.98
C PRO A 173 -7.72 -7.59 -1.84
N SER A 174 -7.62 -6.84 -0.75
CA SER A 174 -6.54 -5.87 -0.53
C SER A 174 -5.28 -6.45 0.13
N LEU A 175 -5.28 -7.74 0.45
CA LEU A 175 -4.12 -8.40 1.06
C LEU A 175 -3.02 -8.74 0.03
N LYS A 176 -1.77 -8.75 0.50
CA LYS A 176 -0.59 -9.22 -0.24
C LYS A 176 -0.24 -8.37 -1.45
N MET A 177 -0.46 -7.09 -1.36
CA MET A 177 -0.05 -6.13 -2.37
C MET A 177 0.32 -4.79 -1.75
N LEU A 178 1.31 -4.14 -2.35
CA LEU A 178 1.67 -2.78 -2.04
C LEU A 178 0.69 -1.85 -2.76
N HIS A 179 -0.07 -1.08 -1.99
CA HIS A 179 -1.01 -0.09 -2.50
C HIS A 179 -0.31 1.24 -2.71
N THR A 180 -0.60 1.89 -3.82
CA THR A 180 -0.10 3.23 -4.15
C THR A 180 -1.27 4.16 -4.42
N PHE A 181 -1.26 5.35 -3.82
CA PHE A 181 -2.25 6.40 -4.07
C PHE A 181 -1.53 7.71 -4.41
N LEU A 182 -2.11 8.45 -5.35
CA LEU A 182 -1.73 9.84 -5.62
C LEU A 182 -2.22 10.73 -4.48
N ILE A 183 -1.39 11.68 -4.07
CA ILE A 183 -1.72 12.67 -3.04
C ILE A 183 -1.77 14.04 -3.70
N GLY A 184 -2.93 14.67 -3.65
CA GLY A 184 -3.12 16.05 -4.09
C GLY A 184 -2.91 17.06 -2.96
N LYS A 185 -2.98 18.34 -3.29
CA LYS A 185 -2.85 19.44 -2.30
C LYS A 185 -3.95 19.47 -1.23
N ASN A 186 -5.04 18.76 -1.44
CA ASN A 186 -6.15 18.55 -0.52
C ASN A 186 -6.88 17.25 -0.87
N LEU A 187 -7.81 16.84 0.00
CA LEU A 187 -8.53 15.58 -0.17
C LEU A 187 -9.37 15.54 -1.46
N LYS A 188 -9.98 16.66 -1.88
CA LYS A 188 -10.70 16.73 -3.18
C LYS A 188 -9.76 16.31 -4.32
N ARG A 189 -8.58 16.92 -4.42
CA ARG A 189 -7.60 16.59 -5.46
C ARG A 189 -7.07 15.16 -5.31
N THR A 190 -6.86 14.71 -4.08
CA THR A 190 -6.47 13.31 -3.81
C THR A 190 -7.52 12.33 -4.34
N LEU A 191 -8.80 12.54 -4.03
CA LEU A 191 -9.88 11.64 -4.49
C LEU A 191 -9.99 11.61 -6.02
N LEU A 192 -10.01 12.79 -6.65
CA LEU A 192 -10.10 12.88 -8.11
C LEU A 192 -8.91 12.24 -8.80
N ALA A 193 -7.69 12.45 -8.30
CA ALA A 193 -6.46 11.85 -8.85
C ALA A 193 -6.44 10.32 -8.77
N ASN A 194 -7.20 9.71 -7.87
CA ASN A 194 -7.31 8.26 -7.72
C ASN A 194 -8.55 7.65 -8.39
N CYS A 195 -9.33 8.43 -9.13
CA CYS A 195 -10.40 7.95 -9.97
C CYS A 195 -9.86 7.34 -11.28
N MET A 196 -10.67 6.51 -11.92
CA MET A 196 -10.33 5.84 -13.17
C MET A 196 -11.21 6.40 -14.30
N ASP A 197 -10.65 6.53 -15.50
CA ASP A 197 -11.43 6.78 -16.69
C ASP A 197 -12.12 5.52 -17.24
N ALA A 198 -12.98 5.69 -18.22
CA ALA A 198 -13.73 4.58 -18.79
C ALA A 198 -12.84 3.57 -19.55
N GLU A 199 -11.70 4.00 -20.09
CA GLU A 199 -10.76 3.14 -20.80
C GLU A 199 -10.00 2.23 -19.83
N LEU A 200 -9.50 2.78 -18.72
CA LEU A 200 -8.77 2.04 -17.71
C LEU A 200 -9.68 1.15 -16.84
N ALA A 201 -10.97 1.46 -16.76
CA ALA A 201 -11.97 0.67 -16.03
C ALA A 201 -13.13 0.20 -16.95
N PRO A 202 -12.88 -0.63 -17.97
CA PRO A 202 -13.89 -1.03 -18.96
C PRO A 202 -15.07 -1.80 -18.33
N ASN A 203 -14.87 -2.51 -17.22
CA ASN A 203 -15.94 -3.11 -16.42
C ASN A 203 -16.17 -2.26 -15.16
N PHE A 204 -16.77 -1.08 -15.36
CA PHE A 204 -16.96 -0.09 -14.30
C PHE A 204 -17.85 -0.61 -13.17
N GLY A 205 -19.01 -1.18 -13.50
CA GLY A 205 -19.93 -1.82 -12.56
C GLY A 205 -20.63 -0.86 -11.62
N LYS A 206 -21.03 -1.40 -10.45
CA LYS A 206 -21.78 -0.70 -9.41
C LYS A 206 -21.25 -1.09 -8.03
N PRO A 207 -21.29 -0.16 -7.04
CA PRO A 207 -21.02 -0.50 -5.65
C PRO A 207 -22.10 -1.42 -5.08
N TYR A 208 -21.79 -2.16 -4.01
CA TYR A 208 -22.71 -3.16 -3.45
C TYR A 208 -24.07 -2.56 -3.02
N TRP A 209 -24.08 -1.33 -2.52
CA TRP A 209 -25.33 -0.68 -2.08
C TRP A 209 -26.28 -0.31 -3.22
N GLU A 210 -25.86 -0.38 -4.47
CA GLU A 210 -26.72 -0.30 -5.65
C GLU A 210 -27.09 -1.69 -6.20
N LEU A 211 -26.44 -2.76 -5.72
CA LEU A 211 -26.72 -4.15 -6.11
C LEU A 211 -27.71 -4.85 -5.17
N GLY A 212 -27.93 -4.28 -3.96
CA GLY A 212 -28.82 -4.80 -2.95
C GLY A 212 -28.18 -5.00 -1.58
N GLU A 213 -28.91 -5.64 -0.65
CA GLU A 213 -28.37 -5.98 0.66
C GLU A 213 -27.32 -7.11 0.52
N PRO A 214 -26.24 -7.11 1.34
CA PRO A 214 -25.13 -8.06 1.19
C PRO A 214 -25.51 -9.53 1.17
N ASP A 215 -26.53 -9.94 1.89
CA ASP A 215 -27.03 -11.33 1.93
C ASP A 215 -27.92 -11.71 0.73
N GLN A 216 -28.38 -10.75 -0.05
CA GLN A 216 -29.21 -10.93 -1.22
C GLN A 216 -28.42 -10.87 -2.54
N ILE A 217 -27.15 -10.44 -2.51
CA ILE A 217 -26.29 -10.35 -3.70
C ILE A 217 -25.94 -11.75 -4.18
N LYS A 218 -26.52 -12.17 -5.32
CA LYS A 218 -26.36 -13.51 -5.93
C LYS A 218 -26.36 -13.41 -7.45
N GLY A 219 -25.93 -14.48 -8.12
CA GLY A 219 -25.95 -14.55 -9.57
C GLY A 219 -25.14 -13.44 -10.24
N ASP A 220 -25.74 -12.72 -11.17
CA ASP A 220 -25.07 -11.64 -11.92
C ASP A 220 -24.69 -10.44 -11.04
N ALA A 221 -25.50 -10.14 -10.00
CA ALA A 221 -25.14 -9.13 -9.01
C ALA A 221 -23.87 -9.51 -8.23
N ALA A 222 -23.67 -10.78 -7.88
CA ALA A 222 -22.46 -11.24 -7.23
C ALA A 222 -21.24 -11.14 -8.16
N LYS A 223 -21.39 -11.42 -9.46
CA LYS A 223 -20.33 -11.18 -10.46
C LYS A 223 -19.98 -9.70 -10.57
N LEU A 224 -20.97 -8.82 -10.64
CA LEU A 224 -20.73 -7.38 -10.63
C LEU A 224 -20.00 -6.93 -9.37
N ALA A 225 -20.37 -7.44 -8.19
CA ALA A 225 -19.69 -7.11 -6.93
C ALA A 225 -18.24 -7.62 -6.87
N THR A 226 -17.92 -8.74 -7.52
CA THR A 226 -16.60 -9.38 -7.41
C THR A 226 -15.68 -9.14 -8.60
N GLU A 227 -16.22 -8.78 -9.78
CA GLU A 227 -15.46 -8.70 -11.04
C GLU A 227 -15.45 -7.30 -11.66
N SER A 228 -16.30 -6.36 -11.17
CA SER A 228 -16.29 -4.98 -11.66
C SER A 228 -15.42 -4.06 -10.80
N TYR A 229 -15.04 -2.93 -11.35
CA TYR A 229 -14.20 -1.95 -10.67
C TYR A 229 -14.83 -1.44 -9.38
N LEU A 230 -16.02 -0.80 -9.46
CA LEU A 230 -16.70 -0.26 -8.28
C LEU A 230 -17.10 -1.34 -7.27
N GLY A 231 -17.56 -2.51 -7.75
CA GLY A 231 -17.94 -3.62 -6.88
C GLY A 231 -16.78 -4.12 -6.01
N ARG A 232 -15.56 -4.07 -6.53
CA ARG A 232 -14.37 -4.53 -5.80
C ARG A 232 -13.76 -3.49 -4.87
N LEU A 233 -14.01 -2.21 -5.08
CA LEU A 233 -13.47 -1.18 -4.20
C LEU A 233 -14.01 -1.31 -2.76
N VAL A 234 -15.25 -1.77 -2.60
CA VAL A 234 -15.86 -2.02 -1.28
C VAL A 234 -16.32 -3.48 -1.20
N PRO A 235 -15.40 -4.40 -0.87
CA PRO A 235 -15.67 -5.82 -0.92
C PRO A 235 -16.60 -6.31 0.19
N LEU A 236 -17.27 -7.43 -0.07
CA LEU A 236 -18.11 -8.18 0.87
C LEU A 236 -17.49 -9.57 1.10
N SER A 237 -16.24 -9.60 1.53
CA SER A 237 -15.44 -10.83 1.72
C SER A 237 -16.01 -11.75 2.81
N CYS A 238 -16.72 -11.15 3.76
CA CYS A 238 -17.40 -11.86 4.84
C CYS A 238 -18.85 -11.38 4.96
N ARG A 239 -19.74 -12.29 5.35
CA ARG A 239 -21.06 -11.93 5.88
C ARG A 239 -20.87 -11.58 7.35
N LEU A 240 -21.23 -10.38 7.71
CA LEU A 240 -21.05 -9.85 9.06
C LEU A 240 -22.40 -9.45 9.64
N ASP A 241 -22.61 -9.70 10.93
CA ASP A 241 -23.75 -9.18 11.69
C ASP A 241 -23.24 -8.70 13.06
N VAL A 242 -23.45 -7.41 13.34
CA VAL A 242 -23.03 -6.78 14.59
C VAL A 242 -24.20 -6.72 15.56
N THR A 243 -23.95 -7.14 16.79
CA THR A 243 -24.87 -7.05 17.94
C THR A 243 -24.19 -6.36 19.11
N GLY A 244 -25.00 -5.94 20.10
CA GLY A 244 -24.46 -5.23 21.29
C GLY A 244 -24.57 -3.71 21.18
N ASN A 245 -23.87 -3.02 22.06
CA ASN A 245 -23.88 -1.57 22.18
C ASN A 245 -22.53 -1.04 22.72
N PRO A 246 -22.26 0.28 22.66
CA PRO A 246 -20.97 0.83 23.07
C PRO A 246 -20.66 0.70 24.58
N HIS A 247 -21.65 0.43 25.42
CA HIS A 247 -21.46 0.31 26.88
C HIS A 247 -21.13 -1.13 27.31
N GLU A 248 -21.73 -2.11 26.66
CA GLU A 248 -21.57 -3.54 26.97
C GLU A 248 -20.54 -4.24 26.05
N GLY A 249 -20.12 -3.53 25.00
CA GLY A 249 -19.27 -4.05 23.94
C GLY A 249 -20.09 -4.59 22.75
N TYR A 250 -19.39 -4.74 21.64
CA TYR A 250 -19.96 -5.28 20.41
C TYR A 250 -19.51 -6.73 20.20
N ALA A 251 -20.42 -7.55 19.68
CA ALA A 251 -20.15 -8.89 19.18
C ALA A 251 -20.42 -8.96 17.67
N ILE A 252 -19.63 -9.74 16.95
CA ILE A 252 -19.74 -9.93 15.51
C ILE A 252 -19.96 -11.41 15.21
N HIS A 253 -21.01 -11.71 14.47
CA HIS A 253 -21.19 -12.98 13.80
C HIS A 253 -20.53 -12.92 12.42
N ILE A 254 -19.82 -13.99 12.04
CA ILE A 254 -19.04 -14.05 10.81
C ILE A 254 -19.36 -15.33 10.05
N ASP A 255 -19.67 -15.21 8.75
CA ASP A 255 -19.88 -16.33 7.86
C ASP A 255 -19.25 -16.05 6.47
N GLN A 256 -19.28 -17.05 5.58
CA GLN A 256 -18.75 -16.95 4.23
C GLN A 256 -19.43 -15.83 3.45
N GLY A 257 -18.67 -14.88 2.97
CA GLY A 257 -19.10 -13.81 2.08
C GLY A 257 -18.93 -14.17 0.60
N LEU A 258 -18.78 -13.15 -0.24
CA LEU A 258 -18.48 -13.32 -1.66
C LEU A 258 -17.02 -13.74 -1.84
N GLU A 259 -16.77 -14.66 -2.76
CA GLU A 259 -15.43 -15.08 -3.11
C GLU A 259 -14.84 -14.12 -4.17
N TYR A 260 -13.81 -13.41 -3.77
CA TYR A 260 -13.00 -12.59 -4.67
C TYR A 260 -11.90 -13.45 -5.24
N SER A 261 -11.98 -13.79 -6.54
CA SER A 261 -10.91 -14.49 -7.25
C SER A 261 -9.58 -13.76 -7.05
N ALA A 262 -8.49 -14.52 -6.98
CA ALA A 262 -7.17 -13.94 -7.10
C ALA A 262 -7.16 -13.06 -8.36
N TYR A 263 -6.88 -11.78 -8.19
CA TYR A 263 -6.94 -10.83 -9.29
C TYR A 263 -6.02 -11.26 -10.43
N PRO A 264 -6.46 -11.19 -11.67
CA PRO A 264 -5.53 -10.85 -12.71
C PRO A 264 -4.87 -9.55 -12.27
N ALA A 265 -3.58 -9.60 -12.02
CA ALA A 265 -2.80 -8.51 -11.43
C ALA A 265 -2.99 -7.14 -12.13
N ALA A 266 -3.54 -7.15 -13.34
CA ALA A 266 -3.83 -5.97 -14.15
C ALA A 266 -5.09 -5.18 -13.75
N LEU A 267 -5.91 -5.63 -12.81
CA LEU A 267 -7.22 -5.01 -12.53
C LEU A 267 -7.30 -4.26 -11.18
N GLU A 268 -6.32 -4.41 -10.28
CA GLU A 268 -6.32 -3.65 -9.04
C GLU A 268 -5.78 -2.23 -9.28
N PRO A 269 -6.59 -1.18 -9.08
CA PRO A 269 -6.22 0.18 -9.49
C PRO A 269 -5.00 0.74 -8.76
N SER A 270 -4.76 0.31 -7.52
CA SER A 270 -3.67 0.80 -6.67
C SER A 270 -2.45 -0.15 -6.61
N ALA A 271 -2.48 -1.29 -7.30
CA ALA A 271 -1.42 -2.30 -7.23
C ALA A 271 -0.46 -2.26 -8.42
N THR A 272 0.81 -2.56 -8.14
CA THR A 272 1.86 -2.68 -9.15
C THR A 272 2.06 -4.14 -9.54
N VAL A 273 2.16 -4.38 -10.84
CA VAL A 273 2.47 -5.69 -11.42
C VAL A 273 3.93 -5.76 -11.78
N ILE A 274 4.61 -6.82 -11.34
CA ILE A 274 6.02 -7.08 -11.67
C ILE A 274 6.21 -8.47 -12.28
N PRO A 275 7.21 -8.64 -13.16
CA PRO A 275 7.58 -9.95 -13.70
C PRO A 275 8.04 -10.90 -12.57
N TRP A 276 7.64 -12.16 -12.66
CA TRP A 276 8.08 -13.19 -11.72
C TRP A 276 8.23 -14.53 -12.43
N LYS A 277 9.45 -14.95 -12.72
CA LYS A 277 9.76 -16.12 -13.57
C LYS A 277 9.07 -15.98 -14.94
N GLU A 278 8.20 -16.92 -15.30
CA GLU A 278 7.39 -16.91 -16.54
C GLU A 278 5.99 -16.29 -16.34
N GLU A 279 5.67 -15.82 -15.13
CA GLU A 279 4.36 -15.25 -14.74
C GLU A 279 4.52 -13.82 -14.24
N PHE A 280 3.40 -13.25 -13.78
CA PHE A 280 3.35 -11.94 -13.12
C PHE A 280 2.88 -12.09 -11.69
N ARG A 281 3.35 -11.19 -10.84
CA ARG A 281 2.85 -11.07 -9.47
C ARG A 281 2.64 -9.61 -9.10
N LEU A 282 1.83 -9.40 -8.05
CA LEU A 282 1.72 -8.10 -7.42
C LEU A 282 2.99 -7.79 -6.62
N LEU A 283 3.47 -6.55 -6.72
CA LEU A 283 4.55 -6.05 -5.89
C LEU A 283 4.08 -6.06 -4.43
N ARG A 284 4.97 -6.51 -3.55
CA ARG A 284 4.77 -6.54 -2.11
C ARG A 284 5.92 -5.83 -1.43
N ALA A 285 5.63 -5.21 -0.32
CA ALA A 285 6.67 -4.63 0.49
C ALA A 285 7.57 -5.72 1.11
N ASP A 286 8.84 -5.43 1.17
CA ASP A 286 9.85 -6.22 1.88
C ASP A 286 10.22 -5.48 3.17
N THR A 287 9.81 -6.03 4.32
CA THR A 287 10.06 -5.41 5.64
C THR A 287 11.53 -5.26 6.00
N SER A 288 12.42 -5.95 5.27
CA SER A 288 13.87 -5.84 5.47
C SER A 288 14.51 -4.66 4.74
N ARG A 289 13.75 -3.95 3.89
CA ARG A 289 14.26 -2.86 3.06
C ARG A 289 13.23 -1.74 2.87
N GLY A 290 13.71 -0.52 2.68
CA GLY A 290 12.85 0.64 2.42
C GLY A 290 12.11 0.54 1.08
N ILE A 291 10.86 0.99 1.04
CA ILE A 291 9.97 0.99 -0.15
C ILE A 291 10.60 1.78 -1.31
N TRP A 292 11.39 2.82 -1.01
CA TRP A 292 12.04 3.65 -2.02
C TRP A 292 12.86 2.86 -3.04
N ARG A 293 13.38 1.69 -2.67
CA ARG A 293 14.15 0.83 -3.59
C ARG A 293 13.32 0.29 -4.74
N ASP A 294 12.01 0.23 -4.59
CA ASP A 294 11.08 -0.29 -5.59
C ASP A 294 10.33 0.81 -6.36
N LEU A 295 10.62 2.10 -6.13
CA LEU A 295 9.94 3.22 -6.81
C LEU A 295 9.98 3.13 -8.34
N HIS A 296 11.09 2.67 -8.91
CA HIS A 296 11.19 2.45 -10.35
C HIS A 296 10.18 1.41 -10.88
N CYS A 297 9.73 0.47 -10.04
CA CYS A 297 8.67 -0.48 -10.38
C CYS A 297 7.29 0.18 -10.35
N LEU A 298 7.09 1.16 -9.46
CA LEU A 298 5.82 1.86 -9.29
C LEU A 298 5.52 2.83 -10.44
N THR A 299 6.51 3.19 -11.25
CA THR A 299 6.41 4.27 -12.26
C THR A 299 6.44 3.78 -13.70
N VAL A 300 6.30 2.47 -13.93
CA VAL A 300 6.29 1.89 -15.29
C VAL A 300 4.90 2.05 -15.91
N LEU A 301 4.68 3.12 -16.65
CA LEU A 301 3.43 3.31 -17.38
C LEU A 301 3.26 2.23 -18.46
N ARG A 302 2.08 1.60 -18.50
CA ARG A 302 1.79 0.56 -19.46
C ARG A 302 1.42 1.17 -20.80
N ARG A 303 2.24 0.95 -21.83
CA ARG A 303 2.03 1.45 -23.20
C ARG A 303 1.39 0.44 -24.14
N SER A 304 1.33 -0.83 -23.76
CA SER A 304 0.72 -1.90 -24.56
C SER A 304 0.24 -3.05 -23.67
N GLU A 305 -0.76 -3.82 -24.15
CA GLU A 305 -1.25 -5.01 -23.43
C GLU A 305 -0.21 -6.10 -23.27
N SER A 306 0.77 -6.16 -24.15
CA SER A 306 1.88 -7.13 -24.10
C SER A 306 2.95 -6.78 -23.07
N GLN A 307 2.89 -5.60 -22.43
CA GLN A 307 3.88 -5.18 -21.45
C GLN A 307 3.68 -5.91 -20.13
N ALA A 308 4.73 -6.62 -19.72
CA ALA A 308 4.77 -7.50 -18.57
C ALA A 308 4.68 -6.78 -17.22
N GLN A 309 5.21 -5.57 -17.13
CA GLN A 309 5.28 -4.77 -15.90
C GLN A 309 4.40 -3.55 -16.06
N ALA A 310 3.62 -3.24 -15.02
CA ALA A 310 2.76 -2.07 -15.02
C ALA A 310 2.71 -1.42 -13.65
N ALA A 311 2.82 -0.10 -13.64
CA ALA A 311 2.47 0.76 -12.51
C ALA A 311 1.00 0.56 -12.09
N PRO A 312 0.62 1.00 -10.89
CA PRO A 312 -0.80 1.08 -10.54
C PRO A 312 -1.59 1.83 -11.61
N LYS A 313 -2.79 1.36 -11.91
CA LYS A 313 -3.62 1.97 -12.96
C LYS A 313 -3.92 3.45 -12.71
N ILE A 314 -4.10 3.83 -11.46
CA ILE A 314 -4.31 5.23 -11.06
C ILE A 314 -3.15 6.15 -11.48
N LEU A 315 -1.92 5.63 -11.56
CA LEU A 315 -0.76 6.37 -12.06
C LEU A 315 -0.71 6.45 -13.60
N GLN A 316 -1.57 5.70 -14.28
CA GLN A 316 -1.69 5.70 -15.75
C GLN A 316 -2.78 6.65 -16.23
N SER A 317 -3.51 7.29 -15.30
CA SER A 317 -4.53 8.29 -15.64
C SER A 317 -3.89 9.52 -16.29
N HIS A 318 -4.68 10.24 -17.10
CA HIS A 318 -4.24 11.45 -17.79
C HIS A 318 -3.65 12.53 -16.88
N ILE A 319 -3.98 12.51 -15.59
CA ILE A 319 -3.47 13.48 -14.60
C ILE A 319 -1.94 13.46 -14.52
N ILE A 320 -1.31 12.28 -14.63
CA ILE A 320 0.17 12.18 -14.56
C ILE A 320 0.83 12.61 -15.87
N GLU A 321 0.22 12.32 -17.01
CA GLU A 321 0.79 12.67 -18.32
C GLU A 321 0.85 14.17 -18.56
N HIS A 322 0.10 14.96 -17.78
CA HIS A 322 -0.09 16.41 -18.00
C HIS A 322 0.34 17.29 -16.82
N GLU A 323 0.75 16.73 -15.69
CA GLU A 323 1.35 17.51 -14.61
C GLU A 323 2.85 17.69 -14.87
N ASP A 324 3.25 18.87 -15.35
CA ASP A 324 4.64 19.32 -15.42
C ASP A 324 5.18 19.58 -14.00
N GLY A 325 5.43 18.52 -13.23
CA GLY A 325 5.85 18.72 -11.85
C GLY A 325 6.22 17.45 -11.10
N ASP A 326 6.51 17.63 -9.84
CA ASP A 326 6.72 16.51 -8.92
C ASP A 326 5.36 15.93 -8.52
N VAL A 327 5.27 14.61 -8.40
CA VAL A 327 4.06 13.87 -8.07
C VAL A 327 4.19 13.29 -6.66
N ASP A 328 3.24 13.60 -5.79
CA ASP A 328 3.22 13.05 -4.44
C ASP A 328 2.49 11.71 -4.39
N LEU A 329 3.17 10.70 -3.88
CA LEU A 329 2.68 9.33 -3.71
C LEU A 329 2.61 8.95 -2.24
N TRP A 330 1.55 8.30 -1.85
CA TRP A 330 1.50 7.48 -0.64
C TRP A 330 1.53 6.01 -1.03
N VAL A 331 2.34 5.24 -0.34
CA VAL A 331 2.53 3.81 -0.62
C VAL A 331 2.45 3.03 0.68
N GLY A 332 1.68 1.96 0.73
CA GLY A 332 1.56 1.15 1.96
C GLY A 332 1.00 -0.24 1.77
N GLU A 333 1.24 -1.10 2.76
CA GLU A 333 0.74 -2.48 2.79
C GLU A 333 0.48 -2.92 4.24
N LEU A 334 -0.53 -3.78 4.43
CA LEU A 334 -0.71 -4.55 5.65
C LEU A 334 0.01 -5.90 5.51
N ILE A 335 1.11 -6.06 6.24
CA ILE A 335 1.99 -7.22 6.14
C ILE A 335 1.42 -8.41 6.92
N LYS A 336 1.20 -9.52 6.22
CA LYS A 336 0.73 -10.77 6.78
C LYS A 336 1.85 -11.81 6.87
N ALA A 337 1.99 -12.45 8.05
CA ALA A 337 2.82 -13.65 8.23
C ALA A 337 2.22 -14.88 7.55
N LYS A 338 2.99 -15.98 7.52
CA LYS A 338 2.53 -17.27 7.00
C LYS A 338 1.32 -17.83 7.78
N ASP A 339 1.26 -17.57 9.09
CA ASP A 339 0.31 -18.17 10.05
C ASP A 339 -0.99 -17.37 10.24
N ALA A 340 -1.44 -16.65 9.23
CA ALA A 340 -2.63 -15.78 9.30
C ALA A 340 -2.52 -14.61 10.30
N LYS A 341 -1.34 -14.34 10.85
CA LYS A 341 -1.09 -13.21 11.73
C LYS A 341 -0.69 -11.97 10.93
N ILE A 342 -1.15 -10.83 11.37
CA ILE A 342 -0.66 -9.55 10.87
C ILE A 342 0.64 -9.24 11.61
N LEU A 343 1.69 -8.93 10.86
CA LEU A 343 3.00 -8.60 11.40
C LEU A 343 3.16 -7.10 11.61
N ASP A 344 2.75 -6.31 10.61
CA ASP A 344 2.99 -4.88 10.61
C ASP A 344 2.09 -4.17 9.58
N GLY A 345 1.93 -2.86 9.74
CA GLY A 345 1.41 -1.96 8.73
C GLY A 345 2.51 -0.99 8.33
N ILE A 346 2.95 -1.03 7.08
CA ILE A 346 4.00 -0.15 6.59
C ILE A 346 3.44 0.87 5.63
N GLU A 347 3.99 2.09 5.69
CA GLU A 347 3.69 3.16 4.75
C GLU A 347 4.91 4.04 4.54
N ASP A 348 4.92 4.72 3.41
CA ASP A 348 5.88 5.76 3.09
C ASP A 348 5.27 6.80 2.15
N ARG A 349 5.88 7.98 2.07
CA ARG A 349 5.49 9.06 1.17
C ARG A 349 6.69 9.50 0.35
N PHE A 350 6.43 9.77 -0.92
CA PHE A 350 7.44 10.17 -1.88
C PHE A 350 6.94 11.34 -2.71
N THR A 351 7.76 12.36 -2.84
CA THR A 351 7.63 13.37 -3.89
C THR A 351 8.52 12.93 -5.05
N VAL A 352 7.90 12.44 -6.11
CA VAL A 352 8.56 11.78 -7.24
C VAL A 352 8.62 12.74 -8.41
N PRO A 353 9.80 13.01 -9.00
CA PRO A 353 9.89 13.86 -10.18
C PRO A 353 9.16 13.19 -11.36
N HIS A 354 8.40 13.96 -12.13
CA HIS A 354 7.65 13.46 -13.30
C HIS A 354 8.54 12.65 -14.26
N ARG A 355 9.80 13.02 -14.37
CA ARG A 355 10.78 12.32 -15.19
C ARG A 355 10.96 10.83 -14.81
N LEU A 356 10.67 10.44 -13.56
CA LEU A 356 10.73 9.03 -13.13
C LEU A 356 9.69 8.16 -13.85
N PHE A 357 8.61 8.72 -14.37
CA PHE A 357 7.63 7.99 -15.19
C PHE A 357 8.14 7.74 -16.61
N GLY A 358 9.20 8.44 -17.05
CA GLY A 358 9.89 8.20 -18.31
C GLY A 358 10.95 7.08 -18.21
N GLU A 359 11.32 6.48 -19.34
CA GLU A 359 12.27 5.36 -19.41
C GLU A 359 13.66 5.74 -18.88
N VAL A 360 14.16 6.92 -19.27
CA VAL A 360 15.49 7.41 -18.86
C VAL A 360 15.55 7.64 -17.36
N GLY A 361 14.55 8.28 -16.77
CA GLY A 361 14.50 8.54 -15.33
C GLY A 361 14.44 7.24 -14.52
N ARG A 362 13.62 6.27 -14.94
CA ARG A 362 13.57 4.93 -14.33
C ARG A 362 14.90 4.20 -14.41
N MET A 363 15.57 4.28 -15.55
CA MET A 363 16.89 3.65 -15.75
C MET A 363 17.93 4.26 -14.80
N ILE A 364 17.98 5.58 -14.67
CA ILE A 364 18.86 6.27 -13.72
C ILE A 364 18.58 5.79 -12.30
N TYR A 365 17.30 5.79 -11.91
CA TYR A 365 16.89 5.38 -10.56
C TYR A 365 17.25 3.92 -10.27
N SER A 366 16.91 3.01 -11.18
CA SER A 366 17.23 1.58 -11.06
C SER A 366 18.72 1.33 -10.91
N HIS A 367 19.55 1.96 -11.71
CA HIS A 367 21.01 1.83 -11.61
C HIS A 367 21.55 2.42 -10.28
N GLY A 368 20.95 3.49 -9.77
CA GLY A 368 21.30 4.03 -8.46
C GLY A 368 20.99 3.06 -7.32
N VAL A 369 19.85 2.36 -7.38
CA VAL A 369 19.48 1.29 -6.44
C VAL A 369 20.43 0.10 -6.59
N GLU A 370 20.72 -0.36 -7.80
CA GLU A 370 21.65 -1.47 -8.08
C GLU A 370 23.06 -1.17 -7.57
N HIS A 371 23.49 0.10 -7.67
CA HIS A 371 24.78 0.52 -7.08
C HIS A 371 24.77 0.34 -5.56
N ALA A 372 23.71 0.74 -4.86
CA ALA A 372 23.58 0.53 -3.42
C ALA A 372 23.53 -0.96 -3.05
N ASP A 373 22.83 -1.80 -3.81
CA ASP A 373 22.81 -3.26 -3.63
C ASP A 373 24.20 -3.90 -3.80
N THR A 374 24.97 -3.42 -4.78
CA THR A 374 26.35 -3.87 -5.01
C THR A 374 27.24 -3.52 -3.81
N GLN A 375 27.10 -2.32 -3.27
CA GLN A 375 27.84 -1.92 -2.07
C GLN A 375 27.42 -2.71 -0.83
N SER A 376 26.13 -3.02 -0.65
CA SER A 376 25.62 -3.89 0.42
C SER A 376 26.26 -5.29 0.36
N THR A 377 26.44 -5.84 -0.86
CA THR A 377 27.15 -7.11 -1.08
C THR A 377 28.64 -6.99 -0.73
N GLY A 378 29.25 -5.84 -1.02
CA GLY A 378 30.62 -5.50 -0.61
C GLY A 378 30.78 -5.48 0.91
N ILE A 379 29.83 -4.85 1.62
CA ILE A 379 29.78 -4.81 3.09
C ILE A 379 29.70 -6.24 3.66
N TYR A 380 28.78 -7.07 3.14
CA TYR A 380 28.69 -8.48 3.55
C TYR A 380 30.04 -9.18 3.47
N SER A 381 30.72 -9.05 2.33
CA SER A 381 32.03 -9.70 2.07
C SER A 381 33.12 -9.15 3.00
N ALA A 382 33.12 -7.84 3.27
CA ALA A 382 34.08 -7.18 4.13
C ALA A 382 33.94 -7.60 5.61
N VAL A 383 32.69 -7.58 6.12
CA VAL A 383 32.39 -7.96 7.51
C VAL A 383 32.68 -9.45 7.74
N LYS A 384 32.35 -10.29 6.77
CA LYS A 384 32.66 -11.72 6.82
C LYS A 384 34.19 -11.96 6.89
N ALA A 385 34.98 -11.29 6.06
CA ALA A 385 36.43 -11.40 6.08
C ALA A 385 37.04 -10.92 7.41
N TYR A 386 36.50 -9.84 7.99
CA TYR A 386 36.85 -9.37 9.33
C TYR A 386 36.60 -10.45 10.39
N ALA A 387 35.41 -11.03 10.43
CA ALA A 387 34.98 -12.02 11.42
C ALA A 387 35.82 -13.30 11.29
N GLU A 388 36.08 -13.79 10.08
CA GLU A 388 36.97 -14.94 9.79
C GLU A 388 38.38 -14.71 10.32
N SER A 389 38.96 -13.53 10.10
CA SER A 389 40.28 -13.17 10.62
C SER A 389 40.31 -13.08 12.15
N MET A 390 39.23 -12.73 12.78
CA MET A 390 39.09 -12.70 14.22
C MET A 390 38.83 -14.07 14.84
N MET A 391 38.64 -15.12 14.05
CA MET A 391 38.17 -16.45 14.46
C MET A 391 36.84 -16.40 15.22
N ASN A 392 35.98 -15.46 14.85
CA ASN A 392 34.67 -15.31 15.46
C ASN A 392 33.66 -16.07 14.61
N GLY A 393 32.88 -16.99 15.21
CA GLY A 393 31.93 -17.84 14.50
C GLY A 393 30.70 -17.09 13.99
N SER A 394 30.41 -15.88 14.48
CA SER A 394 29.31 -15.02 14.02
C SER A 394 29.85 -13.70 13.48
N ALA A 395 29.48 -13.38 12.23
CA ALA A 395 29.80 -12.11 11.63
C ALA A 395 28.63 -11.10 11.88
N PRO A 396 28.91 -9.87 12.33
CA PRO A 396 27.87 -8.85 12.58
C PRO A 396 27.35 -8.22 11.26
N VAL A 397 27.03 -9.07 10.28
CA VAL A 397 26.60 -8.65 8.94
C VAL A 397 25.29 -7.91 8.97
N GLU A 398 24.31 -8.42 9.73
CA GLU A 398 22.99 -7.78 9.85
C GLU A 398 23.08 -6.39 10.46
N VAL A 399 23.97 -6.19 11.45
CA VAL A 399 24.20 -4.89 12.08
C VAL A 399 24.75 -3.90 11.04
N ALA A 400 25.75 -4.31 10.26
CA ALA A 400 26.32 -3.47 9.21
C ALA A 400 25.31 -3.14 8.11
N GLN A 401 24.58 -4.14 7.62
CA GLN A 401 23.60 -3.93 6.55
C GLN A 401 22.45 -3.03 7.01
N ARG A 402 21.96 -3.21 8.24
CA ARG A 402 20.92 -2.34 8.81
C ARG A 402 21.42 -0.90 8.91
N HIS A 403 22.63 -0.68 9.42
CA HIS A 403 23.23 0.65 9.51
C HIS A 403 23.37 1.31 8.13
N PHE A 404 23.82 0.56 7.12
CA PHE A 404 23.95 1.02 5.74
C PHE A 404 22.60 1.45 5.16
N TRP A 405 21.61 0.58 5.21
CA TRP A 405 20.29 0.87 4.62
C TRP A 405 19.56 2.00 5.34
N ASN A 406 19.62 2.06 6.68
CA ASN A 406 19.06 3.17 7.44
C ASN A 406 19.72 4.50 7.05
N SER A 407 21.05 4.51 6.84
CA SER A 407 21.75 5.71 6.39
C SER A 407 21.27 6.18 5.00
N LEU A 408 21.06 5.25 4.08
CA LEU A 408 20.60 5.58 2.73
C LEU A 408 19.11 5.97 2.70
N ASP A 409 18.30 5.41 3.58
CA ASP A 409 16.89 5.76 3.69
C ASP A 409 16.71 7.26 4.00
N HIS A 410 17.55 7.80 4.88
CA HIS A 410 17.58 9.26 5.17
C HIS A 410 18.14 10.11 4.02
N GLN A 411 18.83 9.53 3.05
CA GLN A 411 19.48 10.20 1.93
C GLN A 411 18.85 9.88 0.58
N ARG A 412 17.74 9.15 0.55
CA ARG A 412 17.04 8.71 -0.66
C ARG A 412 16.66 9.85 -1.61
N GLN A 413 16.45 11.06 -1.07
CA GLN A 413 16.14 12.25 -1.87
C GLN A 413 17.26 12.57 -2.86
N LEU A 414 18.53 12.32 -2.52
CA LEU A 414 19.66 12.53 -3.43
C LEU A 414 19.54 11.71 -4.73
N LEU A 415 18.91 10.53 -4.68
CA LEU A 415 18.67 9.72 -5.86
C LEU A 415 17.52 10.27 -6.71
N LEU A 416 16.47 10.80 -6.08
CA LEU A 416 15.37 11.47 -6.77
C LEU A 416 15.84 12.79 -7.42
N ASP A 417 16.67 13.56 -6.73
CA ASP A 417 17.26 14.77 -7.26
C ASP A 417 18.13 14.48 -8.48
N LEU A 418 18.91 13.39 -8.45
CA LEU A 418 19.72 12.97 -9.59
C LEU A 418 18.85 12.62 -10.82
N VAL A 419 17.65 12.08 -10.62
CA VAL A 419 16.69 11.85 -11.70
C VAL A 419 16.15 13.16 -12.25
N LYS A 420 15.95 14.17 -11.38
CA LYS A 420 15.39 15.48 -11.72
C LYS A 420 16.36 16.33 -12.55
N ASP A 421 17.64 16.31 -12.22
CA ASP A 421 18.66 17.28 -12.69
C ASP A 421 19.10 17.10 -14.15
N ASP A 422 18.47 16.26 -14.96
CA ASP A 422 18.84 16.02 -16.35
C ASP A 422 20.32 15.69 -16.58
N ALA A 423 21.00 15.26 -15.52
CA ALA A 423 22.40 14.92 -15.59
C ALA A 423 22.60 13.87 -16.70
N PRO A 424 23.45 14.11 -17.69
CA PRO A 424 23.72 13.10 -18.73
C PRO A 424 24.12 11.83 -18.01
N ILE A 425 23.56 10.69 -18.43
CA ILE A 425 23.96 9.38 -17.97
C ILE A 425 25.44 9.24 -18.30
N ARG A 426 26.29 9.73 -17.39
CA ARG A 426 27.73 9.54 -17.51
C ARG A 426 27.95 8.06 -17.27
N GLY A 427 28.02 7.36 -18.39
CA GLY A 427 28.40 5.98 -18.56
C GLY A 427 28.27 5.09 -17.33
N LYS A 428 27.35 4.20 -17.32
CA LYS A 428 27.21 2.89 -16.64
C LYS A 428 27.89 2.59 -15.27
N ASN A 429 28.68 3.49 -14.67
CA ASN A 429 29.46 3.21 -13.46
C ASN A 429 29.22 4.24 -12.37
N PHE A 430 28.07 4.14 -11.67
CA PHE A 430 27.87 4.85 -10.40
C PHE A 430 29.04 4.66 -9.41
N GLY A 431 29.74 3.53 -9.47
CA GLY A 431 30.88 3.25 -8.59
C GLY A 431 32.07 4.19 -8.77
N GLU A 432 32.21 4.85 -9.90
CA GLU A 432 33.30 5.78 -10.25
C GLU A 432 32.84 7.23 -10.31
N SER A 433 31.54 7.48 -10.18
CA SER A 433 30.94 8.80 -10.25
C SER A 433 31.12 9.56 -8.93
N ASP A 434 31.28 10.86 -9.02
CA ASP A 434 31.34 11.79 -7.87
C ASP A 434 29.99 12.54 -7.65
N ASP A 435 28.88 11.99 -8.22
CA ASP A 435 27.57 12.52 -7.95
C ASP A 435 27.18 12.34 -6.47
N PRO A 436 26.25 13.18 -5.96
CA PRO A 436 25.88 13.17 -4.54
C PRO A 436 25.39 11.81 -4.03
N TRP A 437 24.64 11.06 -4.84
CA TRP A 437 24.16 9.73 -4.47
C TRP A 437 25.29 8.71 -4.36
N SER A 438 26.18 8.64 -5.36
CA SER A 438 27.32 7.73 -5.33
C SER A 438 28.26 8.00 -4.16
N LEU A 439 28.46 9.29 -3.82
CA LEU A 439 29.22 9.69 -2.63
C LEU A 439 28.53 9.25 -1.34
N ALA A 440 27.20 9.42 -1.25
CA ALA A 440 26.41 9.01 -0.10
C ALA A 440 26.48 7.48 0.11
N VAL A 441 26.32 6.71 -0.94
CA VAL A 441 26.41 5.24 -0.91
C VAL A 441 27.79 4.77 -0.42
N ARG A 442 28.88 5.35 -0.94
CA ARG A 442 30.26 5.03 -0.48
C ARG A 442 30.48 5.40 0.98
N ARG A 443 30.05 6.59 1.42
CA ARG A 443 30.16 7.02 2.83
C ARG A 443 29.38 6.11 3.75
N ALA A 444 28.13 5.80 3.40
CA ALA A 444 27.29 4.89 4.17
C ALA A 444 27.91 3.49 4.29
N ALA A 445 28.52 2.97 3.21
CA ALA A 445 29.19 1.68 3.23
C ALA A 445 30.41 1.66 4.17
N HIS A 446 31.22 2.69 4.15
CA HIS A 446 32.36 2.82 5.08
C HIS A 446 31.89 2.97 6.54
N ALA A 447 30.89 3.84 6.79
CA ALA A 447 30.35 4.04 8.13
C ALA A 447 29.74 2.73 8.71
N ALA A 448 29.01 1.98 7.88
CA ALA A 448 28.45 0.70 8.27
C ALA A 448 29.54 -0.35 8.62
N TYR A 449 30.62 -0.39 7.85
CA TYR A 449 31.75 -1.25 8.11
C TYR A 449 32.47 -0.84 9.40
N ASP A 450 32.75 0.45 9.59
CA ASP A 450 33.35 1.00 10.82
C ASP A 450 32.51 0.70 12.06
N HIS A 451 31.18 0.83 11.94
CA HIS A 451 30.25 0.54 13.05
C HIS A 451 30.28 -0.95 13.47
N ALA A 452 30.34 -1.86 12.49
CA ALA A 452 30.28 -3.30 12.76
C ALA A 452 31.63 -3.94 13.06
N CYS A 453 32.74 -3.32 12.67
CA CYS A 453 34.09 -3.89 12.73
C CYS A 453 35.03 -3.00 13.56
N PRO A 454 35.08 -3.17 14.89
CA PRO A 454 35.97 -2.39 15.75
C PRO A 454 37.45 -2.60 15.46
N ARG A 455 38.30 -1.58 15.74
CA ARG A 455 39.74 -1.54 15.48
C ARG A 455 40.55 -1.08 16.68
N SER A 456 40.17 -1.56 17.88
CA SER A 456 40.78 -1.13 19.14
C SER A 456 42.05 -1.93 19.52
N THR A 457 42.24 -3.10 18.95
CA THR A 457 43.42 -3.99 19.22
C THR A 457 44.20 -4.23 17.96
N PRO A 458 45.53 -4.58 18.04
CA PRO A 458 46.35 -4.89 16.88
C PRO A 458 45.73 -5.94 15.96
N ARG A 459 45.17 -7.01 16.53
CA ARG A 459 44.49 -8.06 15.76
C ARG A 459 43.23 -7.54 15.06
N GLN A 460 42.47 -6.69 15.72
CA GLN A 460 41.30 -6.05 15.08
C GLN A 460 41.70 -5.09 13.95
N ILE A 461 42.80 -4.36 14.10
CA ILE A 461 43.34 -3.48 13.03
C ILE A 461 43.70 -4.30 11.80
N GLU A 462 44.41 -5.42 11.98
CA GLU A 462 44.77 -6.32 10.87
C GLU A 462 43.50 -6.90 10.21
N ALA A 463 42.56 -7.44 10.97
CA ALA A 463 41.30 -7.96 10.49
C ALA A 463 40.49 -6.89 9.73
N TYR A 464 40.46 -5.67 10.28
CA TYR A 464 39.81 -4.52 9.65
C TYR A 464 40.42 -4.18 8.28
N ALA A 465 41.77 -4.14 8.20
CA ALA A 465 42.46 -3.86 6.94
C ALA A 465 42.18 -4.92 5.86
N LEU A 466 42.06 -6.20 6.27
CA LEU A 466 41.74 -7.31 5.37
C LEU A 466 40.28 -7.17 4.84
N GLY A 467 39.34 -6.88 5.71
CA GLY A 467 37.93 -6.66 5.31
C GLY A 467 37.78 -5.43 4.41
N LEU A 468 38.46 -4.33 4.73
CA LEU A 468 38.38 -3.10 3.95
C LEU A 468 38.74 -3.27 2.48
N ARG A 469 39.67 -4.19 2.18
CA ARG A 469 40.02 -4.55 0.79
C ARG A 469 38.87 -5.18 0.03
N ARG A 470 37.90 -5.82 0.74
CA ARG A 470 36.75 -6.47 0.17
C ARG A 470 35.57 -5.49 -0.01
N LEU A 471 35.59 -4.36 0.71
CA LEU A 471 34.56 -3.33 0.61
C LEU A 471 34.58 -2.63 -0.76
N ARG A 472 35.74 -2.59 -1.43
CA ARG A 472 35.82 -2.04 -2.79
C ARG A 472 35.11 -3.00 -3.75
N PRO A 473 34.11 -2.53 -4.51
CA PRO A 473 33.43 -3.37 -5.49
C PRO A 473 34.45 -3.93 -6.48
N LYS A 474 34.39 -5.23 -6.75
CA LYS A 474 35.14 -5.81 -7.87
C LYS A 474 34.57 -5.21 -9.14
N THR A 475 35.37 -4.47 -9.88
CA THR A 475 35.02 -4.09 -11.25
C THR A 475 34.74 -5.40 -12.01
N ASN A 476 33.48 -5.62 -12.38
CA ASN A 476 33.09 -6.73 -13.23
C ASN A 476 33.78 -6.51 -14.59
N LYS A 477 34.86 -7.23 -14.84
CA LYS A 477 35.37 -7.32 -16.20
C LYS A 477 34.24 -7.88 -17.07
N PRO A 478 33.96 -7.23 -18.21
CA PRO A 478 32.93 -7.75 -19.13
C PRO A 478 33.27 -9.22 -19.45
N LYS A 479 32.27 -10.10 -19.24
CA LYS A 479 32.43 -11.51 -19.66
C LYS A 479 32.64 -11.48 -21.17
N THR A 480 33.86 -11.82 -21.60
CA THR A 480 34.15 -12.04 -23.01
C THR A 480 33.19 -13.10 -23.53
N PRO A 481 32.48 -12.85 -24.64
CA PRO A 481 31.59 -13.86 -25.20
C PRO A 481 32.40 -15.10 -25.49
N LYS A 482 31.97 -16.26 -24.99
CA LYS A 482 32.54 -17.54 -25.37
C LYS A 482 32.33 -17.70 -26.88
N THR A 483 33.37 -17.55 -27.67
CA THR A 483 33.38 -17.94 -29.07
C THR A 483 33.15 -19.44 -29.12
N THR A 484 31.99 -19.84 -29.60
CA THR A 484 31.69 -21.23 -29.96
C THR A 484 32.63 -21.60 -31.09
N PRO A 485 33.44 -22.66 -31.00
CA PRO A 485 34.27 -23.09 -32.12
C PRO A 485 33.36 -23.56 -33.26
N ALA A 486 33.56 -23.02 -34.45
CA ALA A 486 32.94 -23.53 -35.66
C ALA A 486 33.42 -25.00 -35.84
N THR A 487 32.46 -25.90 -35.89
CA THR A 487 32.68 -27.29 -36.25
C THR A 487 32.93 -27.39 -37.76
N PRO A 488 33.88 -28.21 -38.26
CA PRO A 488 34.28 -28.29 -39.64
C PRO A 488 33.18 -28.86 -40.54
#